data_7d3821970140e944aea3eeaa05d591aa
#
_entry.id   7d3821970140e944aea3eeaa05d591aa
#
_cell.length_a   1.000
_cell.length_b   1.000
_cell.length_c   1.000
_cell.angle_alpha   90.00
_cell.angle_beta   90.00
_cell.angle_gamma   90.00
#
_symmetry.space_group_name_H-M   'P 1'
#
loop_
_entity.id
_entity.type
_entity.pdbx_description
1 polymer ?
#
loop_
_entity_poly.entity_id
_entity_poly.type
_entity_poly.pdbx_seq_one_letter_code
_entity_poly.pdbx_strand_id
1 'polypeptide(L)'
;MNPIVIIPARLKSIRFPNKILLDIAGLPMIEHVRRRVLLSNYVNDVYIATCDNEIKESLEPYGANIIMTSDNHTNGTSRVAEAVNKIECNKIILVQGDEPLLLPEQLDKMTQTLMNDNKSIAWNATGPIENENELYKNSFVKCSVINSRIHHCFRQPSRFKDFENYKEKIRKVLGLIAFKKDFLIELAKLKSSSIESIESYSDIKRDLPL
;
A
#
# COMPACT_ATOMS: atom_id res chain seq x y z
N MET A 1 -5.32 13.89 15.54
CA MET A 1 -5.59 14.09 14.10
C MET A 1 -5.70 12.70 13.48
N ASN A 2 -6.80 12.43 12.78
CA ASN A 2 -6.98 11.15 12.09
C ASN A 2 -5.95 11.02 10.96
N PRO A 3 -5.52 9.80 10.61
CA PRO A 3 -4.66 9.61 9.47
C PRO A 3 -5.40 9.96 8.18
N ILE A 4 -4.68 10.48 7.19
CA ILE A 4 -5.19 10.67 5.84
C ILE A 4 -4.89 9.45 4.98
N VAL A 5 -5.71 9.24 3.94
CA VAL A 5 -5.46 8.19 2.97
C VAL A 5 -4.95 8.80 1.67
N ILE A 6 -3.88 8.23 1.12
CA ILE A 6 -3.35 8.58 -0.20
C ILE A 6 -3.32 7.33 -1.07
N ILE A 7 -3.94 7.42 -2.24
CA ILE A 7 -4.00 6.35 -3.24
C ILE A 7 -3.06 6.75 -4.39
N PRO A 8 -1.88 6.13 -4.51
CA PRO A 8 -1.01 6.38 -5.66
C PRO A 8 -1.59 5.74 -6.92
N ALA A 9 -1.56 6.49 -8.01
CA ALA A 9 -2.10 6.07 -9.29
C ALA A 9 -1.16 6.45 -10.44
N ARG A 10 -1.08 5.59 -11.47
CA ARG A 10 -0.40 5.87 -12.74
C ARG A 10 -0.97 5.02 -13.86
N LEU A 11 -0.94 5.54 -15.10
CA LEU A 11 -1.38 4.82 -16.29
C LEU A 11 -0.37 3.76 -16.72
N LYS A 12 0.92 4.06 -16.60
CA LYS A 12 2.01 3.15 -16.98
C LYS A 12 2.06 1.95 -16.03
N SER A 13 1.43 0.87 -16.40
CA SER A 13 1.54 -0.43 -15.74
C SER A 13 2.15 -1.43 -16.72
N ILE A 14 3.22 -2.14 -16.31
CA ILE A 14 3.96 -3.07 -17.17
C ILE A 14 3.08 -4.25 -17.60
N ARG A 15 2.28 -4.80 -16.68
CA ARG A 15 1.45 -5.99 -16.93
C ARG A 15 0.13 -5.67 -17.62
N PHE A 16 -0.46 -4.53 -17.31
CA PHE A 16 -1.76 -4.13 -17.86
C PHE A 16 -1.86 -2.59 -17.88
N PRO A 17 -1.51 -1.94 -19.02
CA PRO A 17 -1.60 -0.49 -19.18
C PRO A 17 -3.02 0.00 -18.92
N ASN A 18 -3.14 1.21 -18.35
CA ASN A 18 -4.40 1.91 -18.08
C ASN A 18 -5.40 1.17 -17.16
N LYS A 19 -4.98 0.08 -16.48
CA LYS A 19 -5.90 -0.72 -15.64
C LYS A 19 -6.67 0.12 -14.62
N ILE A 20 -6.05 1.18 -14.11
CA ILE A 20 -6.61 2.11 -13.11
C ILE A 20 -7.89 2.79 -13.60
N LEU A 21 -7.99 3.05 -14.93
CA LEU A 21 -9.14 3.69 -15.57
C LEU A 21 -10.11 2.69 -16.22
N LEU A 22 -9.87 1.38 -16.07
CA LEU A 22 -10.83 0.39 -16.58
C LEU A 22 -12.21 0.63 -15.98
N ASP A 23 -13.20 0.65 -16.86
CA ASP A 23 -14.59 0.71 -16.44
C ASP A 23 -15.01 -0.60 -15.74
N ILE A 24 -15.51 -0.46 -14.53
CA ILE A 24 -16.15 -1.52 -13.76
C ILE A 24 -17.54 -1.02 -13.37
N ALA A 25 -18.57 -1.56 -14.01
CA ALA A 25 -19.96 -1.19 -13.74
C ALA A 25 -20.21 0.34 -13.82
N GLY A 26 -19.66 1.01 -14.82
CA GLY A 26 -19.86 2.43 -15.11
C GLY A 26 -18.95 3.39 -14.33
N LEU A 27 -17.94 2.89 -13.63
CA LEU A 27 -16.96 3.70 -12.90
C LEU A 27 -15.52 3.23 -13.15
N PRO A 28 -14.54 4.15 -13.23
CA PRO A 28 -13.14 3.77 -13.26
C PRO A 28 -12.75 2.93 -12.02
N MET A 29 -11.87 1.93 -12.19
CA MET A 29 -11.40 1.08 -11.08
C MET A 29 -10.93 1.89 -9.87
N ILE A 30 -10.17 2.95 -10.10
CA ILE A 30 -9.65 3.81 -9.01
C ILE A 30 -10.76 4.53 -8.24
N GLU A 31 -11.87 4.86 -8.90
CA GLU A 31 -13.02 5.46 -8.23
C GLU A 31 -13.72 4.45 -7.31
N HIS A 32 -13.76 3.16 -7.68
CA HIS A 32 -14.21 2.11 -6.77
C HIS A 32 -13.33 2.05 -5.52
N VAL A 33 -12.00 2.08 -5.68
CA VAL A 33 -11.07 2.10 -4.54
C VAL A 33 -11.34 3.32 -3.66
N ARG A 34 -11.43 4.52 -4.25
CA ARG A 34 -11.68 5.77 -3.50
C ARG A 34 -12.99 5.70 -2.72
N ARG A 35 -14.07 5.23 -3.34
CA ARG A 35 -15.38 5.08 -2.67
C ARG A 35 -15.33 4.07 -1.53
N ARG A 36 -14.61 2.95 -1.71
CA ARG A 36 -14.41 1.97 -0.64
C ARG A 36 -13.69 2.58 0.56
N VAL A 37 -12.67 3.41 0.32
CA VAL A 37 -11.95 4.13 1.37
C VAL A 37 -12.87 5.11 2.10
N LEU A 38 -13.73 5.84 1.37
CA LEU A 38 -14.68 6.80 1.95
C LEU A 38 -15.80 6.14 2.79
N LEU A 39 -15.99 4.83 2.70
CA LEU A 39 -16.91 4.08 3.58
C LEU A 39 -16.32 3.78 4.95
N SER A 40 -15.02 4.07 5.18
CA SER A 40 -14.40 3.92 6.50
C SER A 40 -14.99 4.93 7.50
N ASN A 41 -15.20 4.48 8.74
CA ASN A 41 -15.72 5.33 9.81
C ASN A 41 -14.68 6.33 10.37
N TYR A 42 -13.41 6.18 10.02
CA TYR A 42 -12.29 6.93 10.60
C TYR A 42 -11.52 7.77 9.59
N VAL A 43 -11.83 7.65 8.30
CA VAL A 43 -11.15 8.38 7.23
C VAL A 43 -12.04 9.50 6.72
N ASN A 44 -11.56 10.74 6.85
CA ASN A 44 -12.27 11.92 6.34
C ASN A 44 -11.68 12.41 5.01
N ASP A 45 -10.35 12.32 4.87
CA ASP A 45 -9.62 12.87 3.73
C ASP A 45 -8.95 11.76 2.91
N VAL A 46 -9.33 11.70 1.63
CA VAL A 46 -8.77 10.78 0.64
C VAL A 46 -8.21 11.58 -0.52
N TYR A 47 -6.95 11.33 -0.84
CA TYR A 47 -6.25 11.97 -1.94
C TYR A 47 -5.79 10.94 -2.96
N ILE A 48 -5.87 11.29 -4.25
CA ILE A 48 -5.26 10.53 -5.33
C ILE A 48 -3.95 11.22 -5.72
N ALA A 49 -2.82 10.51 -5.62
CA ALA A 49 -1.52 11.02 -6.03
C ALA A 49 -1.15 10.48 -7.41
N THR A 50 -1.05 11.35 -8.41
CA THR A 50 -0.79 10.94 -9.80
C THR A 50 0.07 11.95 -10.55
N CYS A 51 0.73 11.51 -11.62
CA CYS A 51 1.38 12.37 -12.61
C CYS A 51 0.55 12.49 -13.90
N ASP A 52 -0.52 11.72 -14.05
CA ASP A 52 -1.28 11.60 -15.29
C ASP A 52 -2.51 12.52 -15.26
N ASN A 53 -2.57 13.50 -16.17
CA ASN A 53 -3.74 14.39 -16.30
C ASN A 53 -5.01 13.64 -16.64
N GLU A 54 -4.92 12.57 -17.40
CA GLU A 54 -6.04 11.72 -17.77
C GLU A 54 -6.71 11.08 -16.54
N ILE A 55 -5.93 10.68 -15.52
CA ILE A 55 -6.49 10.21 -14.25
C ILE A 55 -7.21 11.35 -13.53
N LYS A 56 -6.62 12.55 -13.50
CA LYS A 56 -7.24 13.73 -12.90
C LYS A 56 -8.57 14.03 -13.55
N GLU A 57 -8.60 14.18 -14.88
CA GLU A 57 -9.79 14.49 -15.67
C GLU A 57 -10.90 13.44 -15.49
N SER A 58 -10.52 12.16 -15.47
CA SER A 58 -11.46 11.04 -15.23
C SER A 58 -12.11 11.09 -13.84
N LEU A 59 -11.46 11.67 -12.84
CA LEU A 59 -11.93 11.71 -11.46
C LEU A 59 -12.56 13.05 -11.05
N GLU A 60 -12.38 14.10 -11.83
CA GLU A 60 -13.00 15.42 -11.60
C GLU A 60 -14.54 15.34 -11.42
N PRO A 61 -15.29 14.59 -12.26
CA PRO A 61 -16.74 14.48 -12.11
C PRO A 61 -17.20 13.89 -10.78
N TYR A 62 -16.31 13.17 -10.08
CA TYR A 62 -16.61 12.54 -8.79
C TYR A 62 -16.11 13.35 -7.59
N GLY A 63 -15.57 14.55 -7.80
CA GLY A 63 -15.07 15.43 -6.73
C GLY A 63 -13.89 14.83 -5.96
N ALA A 64 -12.99 14.10 -6.63
CA ALA A 64 -11.82 13.53 -6.00
C ALA A 64 -10.75 14.60 -5.72
N ASN A 65 -10.12 14.54 -4.53
CA ASN A 65 -8.97 15.38 -4.22
C ASN A 65 -7.72 14.83 -4.91
N ILE A 66 -7.19 15.56 -5.88
CA ILE A 66 -6.04 15.15 -6.68
C ILE A 66 -4.78 15.91 -6.26
N ILE A 67 -3.68 15.19 -6.06
CA ILE A 67 -2.35 15.77 -5.89
C ILE A 67 -1.49 15.37 -7.07
N MET A 68 -1.13 16.35 -7.89
CA MET A 68 -0.20 16.12 -9.00
C MET A 68 1.22 15.95 -8.45
N THR A 69 1.89 14.90 -8.91
CA THR A 69 3.25 14.50 -8.52
C THR A 69 4.13 14.34 -9.76
N SER A 70 5.44 14.25 -9.56
CA SER A 70 6.40 13.95 -10.63
C SER A 70 6.11 12.61 -11.31
N ASP A 71 6.47 12.47 -12.57
CA ASP A 71 6.46 11.22 -13.34
C ASP A 71 7.66 10.30 -13.04
N ASN A 72 8.68 10.80 -12.35
CA ASN A 72 9.93 10.09 -12.04
C ASN A 72 9.76 8.97 -11.00
N HIS A 73 8.60 8.85 -10.36
CA HIS A 73 8.37 7.84 -9.34
C HIS A 73 8.27 6.43 -9.91
N THR A 74 9.11 5.53 -9.44
CA THR A 74 9.13 4.12 -9.86
C THR A 74 8.13 3.25 -9.08
N ASN A 75 7.71 3.71 -7.90
CA ASN A 75 6.78 2.99 -7.02
C ASN A 75 5.76 3.91 -6.33
N GLY A 76 4.72 3.32 -5.74
CA GLY A 76 3.66 4.04 -5.05
C GLY A 76 4.14 4.78 -3.81
N THR A 77 5.05 4.17 -3.04
CA THR A 77 5.55 4.73 -1.78
C THR A 77 6.31 6.05 -1.99
N SER A 78 7.18 6.13 -3.01
CA SER A 78 7.88 7.37 -3.33
C SER A 78 6.94 8.47 -3.84
N ARG A 79 5.87 8.10 -4.58
CA ARG A 79 4.84 9.04 -5.02
C ARG A 79 4.05 9.60 -3.85
N VAL A 80 3.66 8.75 -2.91
CA VAL A 80 2.96 9.18 -1.69
C VAL A 80 3.85 10.08 -0.83
N ALA A 81 5.15 9.79 -0.75
CA ALA A 81 6.12 10.64 -0.04
C ALA A 81 6.23 12.05 -0.64
N GLU A 82 6.15 12.21 -1.97
CA GLU A 82 6.05 13.54 -2.58
C GLU A 82 4.72 14.21 -2.24
N ALA A 83 3.60 13.48 -2.42
CA ALA A 83 2.27 14.02 -2.21
C ALA A 83 2.08 14.53 -0.78
N VAL A 84 2.59 13.81 0.21
CA VAL A 84 2.42 14.16 1.63
C VAL A 84 3.10 15.46 2.03
N ASN A 85 4.10 15.94 1.28
CA ASN A 85 4.71 17.25 1.52
C ASN A 85 3.75 18.41 1.26
N LYS A 86 2.68 18.18 0.51
CA LYS A 86 1.64 19.18 0.16
C LYS A 86 0.46 19.17 1.13
N ILE A 87 0.49 18.35 2.17
CA ILE A 87 -0.62 18.13 3.10
C ILE A 87 -0.12 18.18 4.54
N GLU A 88 -0.93 18.74 5.44
CA GLU A 88 -0.68 18.67 6.87
C GLU A 88 -1.26 17.39 7.47
N CYS A 89 -0.38 16.50 7.91
CA CYS A 89 -0.73 15.27 8.60
C CYS A 89 0.49 14.70 9.35
N ASN A 90 0.24 13.81 10.30
CA ASN A 90 1.30 13.12 11.05
C ASN A 90 1.43 11.65 10.65
N LYS A 91 0.32 11.03 10.25
CA LYS A 91 0.25 9.62 9.85
C LYS A 91 -0.52 9.50 8.54
N ILE A 92 -0.06 8.62 7.66
CA ILE A 92 -0.63 8.39 6.34
C ILE A 92 -0.93 6.91 6.18
N ILE A 93 -2.05 6.61 5.52
CA ILE A 93 -2.36 5.28 5.02
C ILE A 93 -2.26 5.31 3.50
N LEU A 94 -1.40 4.47 2.95
CA LEU A 94 -1.29 4.20 1.52
C LEU A 94 -2.20 3.03 1.19
N VAL A 95 -3.14 3.25 0.27
CA VAL A 95 -4.00 2.21 -0.32
C VAL A 95 -3.61 2.07 -1.78
N GLN A 96 -3.31 0.85 -2.24
CA GLN A 96 -3.00 0.61 -3.65
C GLN A 96 -4.22 0.90 -4.53
N GLY A 97 -4.01 1.62 -5.64
CA GLY A 97 -5.09 2.03 -6.55
C GLY A 97 -5.77 0.89 -7.31
N ASP A 98 -5.25 -0.33 -7.21
CA ASP A 98 -5.77 -1.54 -7.84
C ASP A 98 -6.40 -2.54 -6.85
N GLU A 99 -6.90 -2.04 -5.72
CA GLU A 99 -7.60 -2.81 -4.68
C GLU A 99 -9.12 -2.49 -4.64
N PRO A 100 -9.88 -2.71 -5.72
CA PRO A 100 -11.31 -2.35 -5.79
C PRO A 100 -12.19 -3.15 -4.82
N LEU A 101 -11.67 -4.23 -4.24
CA LEU A 101 -12.34 -5.08 -3.25
C LEU A 101 -11.90 -4.80 -1.82
N LEU A 102 -11.16 -3.71 -1.56
CA LEU A 102 -10.81 -3.30 -0.21
C LEU A 102 -12.06 -3.27 0.69
N LEU A 103 -11.99 -3.89 1.84
CA LEU A 103 -13.06 -3.86 2.84
C LEU A 103 -12.86 -2.66 3.77
N PRO A 104 -13.86 -1.77 3.94
CA PRO A 104 -13.75 -0.60 4.82
C PRO A 104 -13.34 -0.97 6.25
N GLU A 105 -13.79 -2.12 6.77
CA GLU A 105 -13.47 -2.63 8.10
C GLU A 105 -11.97 -2.93 8.27
N GLN A 106 -11.27 -3.30 7.20
CA GLN A 106 -9.81 -3.49 7.23
C GLN A 106 -9.10 -2.15 7.39
N LEU A 107 -9.60 -1.12 6.73
CA LEU A 107 -9.09 0.25 6.87
C LEU A 107 -9.39 0.80 8.26
N ASP A 108 -10.58 0.57 8.79
CA ASP A 108 -10.97 0.95 10.15
C ASP A 108 -10.03 0.31 11.18
N LYS A 109 -9.75 -0.98 11.04
CA LYS A 109 -8.81 -1.71 11.91
C LYS A 109 -7.39 -1.15 11.83
N MET A 110 -6.92 -0.83 10.62
CA MET A 110 -5.61 -0.19 10.43
C MET A 110 -5.57 1.17 11.14
N THR A 111 -6.59 2.00 10.94
CA THR A 111 -6.69 3.33 11.55
C THR A 111 -6.70 3.26 13.07
N GLN A 112 -7.50 2.38 13.66
CA GLN A 112 -7.51 2.15 15.11
C GLN A 112 -6.14 1.70 15.63
N THR A 113 -5.48 0.81 14.91
CA THR A 113 -4.12 0.36 15.27
C THR A 113 -3.13 1.53 15.27
N LEU A 114 -3.18 2.37 14.24
CA LEU A 114 -2.35 3.58 14.16
C LEU A 114 -2.61 4.57 15.30
N MET A 115 -3.87 4.74 15.68
CA MET A 115 -4.24 5.67 16.75
C MET A 115 -3.73 5.20 18.12
N ASN A 116 -3.71 3.91 18.35
CA ASN A 116 -3.34 3.29 19.63
C ASN A 116 -1.83 2.97 19.74
N ASP A 117 -1.10 2.94 18.63
CA ASP A 117 0.33 2.64 18.60
C ASP A 117 1.16 3.91 18.31
N ASN A 118 1.84 4.40 19.35
CA ASN A 118 2.75 5.53 19.23
C ASN A 118 4.23 5.14 19.04
N LYS A 119 4.55 3.84 19.19
CA LYS A 119 5.93 3.34 19.13
C LYS A 119 6.37 3.01 17.71
N SER A 120 5.51 2.37 16.93
CA SER A 120 5.82 2.00 15.55
C SER A 120 5.91 3.21 14.63
N ILE A 121 6.65 3.08 13.56
CA ILE A 121 6.86 4.11 12.53
C ILE A 121 6.25 3.73 11.18
N ALA A 122 5.99 2.42 10.98
CA ALA A 122 5.31 1.86 9.82
C ALA A 122 4.44 0.66 10.22
N TRP A 123 3.35 0.45 9.51
CA TRP A 123 2.39 -0.64 9.70
C TRP A 123 2.02 -1.23 8.35
N ASN A 124 1.83 -2.52 8.29
CA ASN A 124 1.39 -3.20 7.08
C ASN A 124 0.27 -4.18 7.39
N ALA A 125 -0.81 -4.13 6.62
CA ALA A 125 -1.84 -5.14 6.71
C ALA A 125 -1.35 -6.46 6.12
N THR A 126 -1.66 -7.56 6.80
CA THR A 126 -1.31 -8.91 6.36
C THR A 126 -2.52 -9.83 6.42
N GLY A 127 -2.60 -10.75 5.46
CA GLY A 127 -3.62 -11.80 5.42
C GLY A 127 -3.04 -13.19 5.68
N PRO A 128 -3.87 -14.19 6.02
CA PRO A 128 -3.42 -15.57 6.19
C PRO A 128 -2.94 -16.17 4.86
N ILE A 129 -2.04 -17.14 4.93
CA ILE A 129 -1.79 -18.12 3.86
C ILE A 129 -2.73 -19.28 4.12
N GLU A 130 -3.64 -19.57 3.20
CA GLU A 130 -4.71 -20.53 3.43
C GLU A 130 -4.29 -21.97 3.13
N ASN A 131 -3.37 -22.14 2.20
CA ASN A 131 -2.83 -23.45 1.83
C ASN A 131 -1.38 -23.33 1.33
N GLU A 132 -0.68 -24.45 1.34
CA GLU A 132 0.74 -24.51 0.97
C GLU A 132 0.99 -24.04 -0.49
N ASN A 133 0.05 -24.26 -1.41
CA ASN A 133 0.20 -23.83 -2.80
C ASN A 133 0.30 -22.30 -2.92
N GLU A 134 -0.36 -21.57 -2.03
CA GLU A 134 -0.26 -20.10 -1.99
C GLU A 134 1.15 -19.62 -1.61
N LEU A 135 1.86 -20.39 -0.79
CA LEU A 135 3.22 -20.06 -0.38
C LEU A 135 4.17 -19.93 -1.58
N TYR A 136 3.96 -20.71 -2.61
CA TYR A 136 4.81 -20.73 -3.81
C TYR A 136 4.33 -19.80 -4.95
N LYS A 137 3.19 -19.13 -4.80
CA LYS A 137 2.70 -18.16 -5.80
C LYS A 137 3.56 -16.89 -5.80
N ASN A 138 4.11 -16.51 -6.95
CA ASN A 138 4.87 -15.27 -7.15
C ASN A 138 4.00 -14.01 -7.21
N SER A 139 2.67 -14.17 -7.34
CA SER A 139 1.75 -13.04 -7.56
C SER A 139 1.65 -12.10 -6.36
N PHE A 140 1.97 -12.55 -5.16
CA PHE A 140 1.97 -11.73 -3.95
C PHE A 140 3.21 -11.96 -3.09
N VAL A 141 3.54 -10.97 -2.29
CA VAL A 141 4.64 -10.99 -1.35
C VAL A 141 4.16 -11.69 -0.07
N LYS A 142 4.99 -12.55 0.49
CA LYS A 142 4.83 -13.16 1.81
C LYS A 142 5.75 -12.48 2.80
N CYS A 143 5.40 -12.58 4.06
CA CYS A 143 6.24 -12.11 5.15
C CYS A 143 6.21 -13.07 6.33
N SER A 144 7.31 -13.12 7.06
CA SER A 144 7.34 -13.75 8.39
C SER A 144 6.96 -12.73 9.46
N VAL A 145 6.06 -13.14 10.35
CA VAL A 145 5.55 -12.28 11.42
C VAL A 145 5.79 -12.95 12.78
N ILE A 146 6.45 -12.27 13.69
CA ILE A 146 6.71 -12.71 15.06
C ILE A 146 6.35 -11.55 15.99
N ASN A 147 5.53 -11.81 17.01
CA ASN A 147 5.07 -10.80 17.96
C ASN A 147 4.53 -9.53 17.28
N SER A 148 3.69 -9.72 16.25
CA SER A 148 3.09 -8.65 15.45
C SER A 148 4.09 -7.78 14.68
N ARG A 149 5.35 -8.22 14.51
CA ARG A 149 6.36 -7.54 13.71
C ARG A 149 6.72 -8.36 12.48
N ILE A 150 6.86 -7.66 11.34
CA ILE A 150 7.37 -8.24 10.11
C ILE A 150 8.89 -8.28 10.20
N HIS A 151 9.46 -9.48 10.11
CA HIS A 151 10.90 -9.69 10.15
C HIS A 151 11.52 -9.86 8.77
N HIS A 152 10.77 -10.43 7.82
CA HIS A 152 11.30 -10.73 6.51
C HIS A 152 10.16 -10.77 5.48
N CYS A 153 10.39 -10.16 4.31
CA CYS A 153 9.49 -10.23 3.16
C CYS A 153 10.15 -11.02 2.02
N PHE A 154 9.38 -11.85 1.32
CA PHE A 154 9.88 -12.70 0.23
C PHE A 154 8.76 -13.05 -0.75
N ARG A 155 9.12 -13.32 -2.01
CA ARG A 155 8.18 -13.88 -3.01
C ARG A 155 8.28 -15.40 -3.08
N GLN A 156 9.49 -15.93 -3.05
CA GLN A 156 9.76 -17.37 -3.06
C GLN A 156 10.39 -17.78 -1.73
N PRO A 157 9.82 -18.75 -1.03
CA PRO A 157 10.47 -19.33 0.13
C PRO A 157 11.64 -20.23 -0.33
N SER A 158 12.74 -20.19 0.41
CA SER A 158 13.88 -21.10 0.12
C SER A 158 13.55 -22.58 0.37
N ARG A 159 12.80 -22.92 1.41
CA ARG A 159 12.08 -24.18 1.69
C ARG A 159 11.36 -24.08 3.02
N PHE A 160 10.09 -24.48 3.07
CA PHE A 160 9.39 -24.76 4.33
C PHE A 160 9.18 -26.26 4.41
N LYS A 161 9.78 -26.91 5.41
CA LYS A 161 9.63 -28.36 5.62
C LYS A 161 8.31 -28.75 6.28
N ASP A 162 7.63 -27.78 6.91
CA ASP A 162 6.45 -28.02 7.73
C ASP A 162 5.58 -26.76 7.74
N PHE A 163 4.80 -26.59 6.69
CA PHE A 163 3.93 -25.42 6.53
C PHE A 163 2.91 -25.31 7.67
N GLU A 164 2.31 -26.43 8.08
CA GLU A 164 1.24 -26.42 9.11
C GLU A 164 1.72 -25.86 10.45
N ASN A 165 2.95 -26.15 10.85
CA ASN A 165 3.52 -25.63 12.09
C ASN A 165 3.90 -24.13 12.03
N TYR A 166 4.06 -23.57 10.81
CA TYR A 166 4.48 -22.19 10.64
C TYR A 166 3.46 -21.29 9.94
N LYS A 167 2.31 -21.82 9.52
CA LYS A 167 1.31 -21.07 8.74
C LYS A 167 0.84 -19.78 9.41
N GLU A 168 0.75 -19.73 10.74
CA GLU A 168 0.36 -18.52 11.43
C GLU A 168 1.45 -17.44 11.48
N LYS A 169 2.72 -17.85 11.32
CA LYS A 169 3.88 -16.95 11.29
C LYS A 169 4.20 -16.45 9.89
N ILE A 170 3.60 -17.03 8.86
CA ILE A 170 3.78 -16.63 7.46
C ILE A 170 2.47 -16.05 6.95
N ARG A 171 2.53 -14.84 6.42
CA ARG A 171 1.35 -14.11 6.01
C ARG A 171 1.54 -13.49 4.63
N LYS A 172 0.44 -13.22 3.93
CA LYS A 172 0.42 -12.39 2.71
C LYS A 172 0.53 -10.92 3.11
N VAL A 173 1.40 -10.17 2.44
CA VAL A 173 1.42 -8.70 2.50
C VAL A 173 0.26 -8.18 1.67
N LEU A 174 -0.55 -7.29 2.23
CA LEU A 174 -1.69 -6.67 1.56
C LEU A 174 -1.34 -5.25 1.10
N GLY A 175 -2.11 -4.71 0.15
CA GLY A 175 -1.95 -3.38 -0.44
C GLY A 175 -2.33 -2.21 0.48
N LEU A 176 -2.34 -2.40 1.79
CA LEU A 176 -2.70 -1.43 2.81
C LEU A 176 -1.52 -1.24 3.76
N ILE A 177 -0.83 -0.10 3.63
CA ILE A 177 0.39 0.21 4.39
C ILE A 177 0.23 1.59 5.03
N ALA A 178 0.76 1.79 6.23
CA ALA A 178 0.71 3.08 6.88
C ALA A 178 2.09 3.49 7.41
N PHE A 179 2.29 4.80 7.53
CA PHE A 179 3.56 5.40 7.93
C PHE A 179 3.35 6.62 8.82
N LYS A 180 4.33 6.89 9.70
CA LYS A 180 4.55 8.26 10.16
C LYS A 180 5.10 9.10 9.00
N LYS A 181 4.64 10.34 8.86
CA LYS A 181 5.01 11.24 7.74
C LYS A 181 6.52 11.37 7.59
N ASP A 182 7.21 11.72 8.67
CA ASP A 182 8.64 11.97 8.63
C ASP A 182 9.42 10.72 8.19
N PHE A 183 9.01 9.55 8.70
CA PHE A 183 9.59 8.28 8.31
C PHE A 183 9.37 7.98 6.82
N LEU A 184 8.18 8.21 6.29
CA LEU A 184 7.90 7.99 4.86
C LEU A 184 8.78 8.88 3.96
N ILE A 185 8.97 10.14 4.35
CA ILE A 185 9.84 11.07 3.61
C ILE A 185 11.29 10.58 3.62
N GLU A 186 11.80 10.15 4.77
CA GLU A 186 13.16 9.60 4.87
C GLU A 186 13.29 8.28 4.10
N LEU A 187 12.31 7.39 4.20
CA LEU A 187 12.29 6.12 3.47
C LEU A 187 12.38 6.35 1.95
N ALA A 188 11.68 7.35 1.42
CA ALA A 188 11.69 7.65 0.00
C ALA A 188 13.04 8.17 -0.53
N LYS A 189 13.89 8.73 0.33
CA LYS A 189 15.26 9.20 -0.03
C LYS A 189 16.26 8.04 -0.15
N LEU A 190 15.98 6.91 0.46
CA LEU A 190 16.88 5.76 0.44
C LEU A 190 16.91 5.13 -0.96
N LYS A 191 18.08 4.74 -1.42
CA LYS A 191 18.21 3.94 -2.64
C LYS A 191 17.67 2.54 -2.42
N SER A 192 17.08 1.95 -3.45
CA SER A 192 16.66 0.54 -3.41
C SER A 192 17.88 -0.35 -3.18
N SER A 193 17.74 -1.33 -2.29
CA SER A 193 18.76 -2.34 -2.08
C SER A 193 18.83 -3.31 -3.28
N SER A 194 19.94 -4.02 -3.42
CA SER A 194 20.07 -5.06 -4.46
C SER A 194 19.01 -6.16 -4.28
N ILE A 195 18.63 -6.48 -3.04
CA ILE A 195 17.61 -7.49 -2.75
C ILE A 195 16.22 -7.00 -3.18
N GLU A 196 15.85 -5.73 -2.91
CA GLU A 196 14.59 -5.15 -3.41
C GLU A 196 14.50 -5.23 -4.93
N SER A 197 15.61 -5.00 -5.63
CA SER A 197 15.67 -5.09 -7.09
C SER A 197 15.45 -6.52 -7.60
N ILE A 198 16.02 -7.52 -6.92
CA ILE A 198 15.86 -8.95 -7.26
C ILE A 198 14.44 -9.44 -6.96
N GLU A 199 13.90 -9.11 -5.79
CA GLU A 199 12.56 -9.54 -5.33
C GLU A 199 11.44 -8.73 -5.98
N SER A 200 11.76 -7.64 -6.71
CA SER A 200 10.79 -6.71 -7.29
C SER A 200 9.74 -6.23 -6.25
N TYR A 201 10.21 -5.93 -5.04
CA TYR A 201 9.39 -5.48 -3.92
C TYR A 201 10.02 -4.24 -3.29
N SER A 202 9.36 -3.11 -3.44
CA SER A 202 9.90 -1.78 -3.08
C SER A 202 9.25 -1.12 -1.86
N ASP A 203 8.23 -1.75 -1.27
CA ASP A 203 7.42 -1.07 -0.25
C ASP A 203 7.95 -1.20 1.18
N ILE A 204 8.91 -2.11 1.44
CA ILE A 204 9.61 -2.21 2.72
C ILE A 204 11.10 -2.39 2.45
N LYS A 205 11.90 -1.37 2.75
CA LYS A 205 13.36 -1.44 2.66
C LYS A 205 13.89 -2.20 3.87
N ARG A 206 14.70 -3.25 3.63
CA ARG A 206 15.19 -4.17 4.67
C ARG A 206 16.26 -3.60 5.61
N ASP A 207 16.90 -2.51 5.20
CA ASP A 207 18.08 -1.96 5.90
C ASP A 207 17.70 -0.86 6.89
N LEU A 208 16.44 -0.84 7.38
CA LEU A 208 16.05 0.08 8.43
C LEU A 208 16.50 -0.50 9.78
N PRO A 209 17.20 0.30 10.62
CA PRO A 209 17.49 -0.11 11.97
C PRO A 209 16.17 -0.40 12.71
N LEU A 210 16.13 -1.57 13.37
CA LEU A 210 15.01 -2.04 14.18
C LEU A 210 14.78 -1.14 15.39
#